data_447b1c3929c0f559a034cfb2353be950
#
_entry.id   447b1c3929c0f559a034cfb2353be950
#
_cell.length_a   1.000
_cell.length_b   1.000
_cell.length_c   1.000
_cell.angle_alpha   90.00
_cell.angle_beta   90.00
_cell.angle_gamma   90.00
#
_symmetry.space_group_name_H-M   'P 1'
#
loop_
_entity.id
_entity.type
_entity.pdbx_description
1 polymer ?
#
loop_
_entity_poly.entity_id
_entity_poly.type
_entity_poly.pdbx_seq_one_letter_code
_entity_poly.pdbx_strand_id
1 'polypeptide(L)'
;LTTDVKNFHYVYRLDSKTSLAAFYNFKGLSTNVSALYTHVSDHTNGTTKPLSRLTYNALASYTLGHWTMRTFYKSVFRAPTLNDLYYTLVGNRNLKPEYTKQFDIGAAFRSQYIDVQADWYYNHVEDRIVCLPLKGSYQWTMLNYGYTRCMGVDVTVNARYKANALLLTGTFQDDRNRTNPKEDAYNDYIAYSPKWSFTAVYSLDYKGWTASLSHMFVDKRYWTA
;
A
#
# COMPACT_ATOMS: atom_id res chain seq x y z
N LEU A 1 -27.48 0.14 -0.15
CA LEU A 1 -26.92 0.34 1.19
C LEU A 1 -28.08 0.42 2.18
N THR A 2 -28.28 -0.63 2.98
CA THR A 2 -29.15 -0.55 4.15
C THR A 2 -28.34 0.00 5.32
N THR A 3 -28.84 1.01 6.00
CA THR A 3 -28.21 1.58 7.18
C THR A 3 -29.27 1.79 8.25
N ASP A 4 -28.96 1.42 9.50
CA ASP A 4 -29.81 1.65 10.65
C ASP A 4 -29.65 3.05 11.26
N VAL A 5 -28.88 3.91 10.60
CA VAL A 5 -28.69 5.30 11.02
C VAL A 5 -30.00 6.05 10.80
N LYS A 6 -30.71 6.42 11.86
CA LYS A 6 -31.91 7.25 11.79
C LYS A 6 -31.64 8.51 10.97
N ASN A 7 -32.52 8.82 10.02
CA ASN A 7 -32.43 9.97 9.09
C ASN A 7 -31.30 9.88 8.05
N PHE A 8 -30.81 8.67 7.73
CA PHE A 8 -29.90 8.45 6.65
C PHE A 8 -30.68 8.39 5.32
N HIS A 9 -30.90 9.52 4.71
CA HIS A 9 -31.38 9.57 3.32
C HIS A 9 -30.20 9.40 2.39
N TYR A 10 -30.43 8.84 1.24
CA TYR A 10 -29.52 8.49 0.18
C TYR A 10 -28.21 9.32 0.15
N VAL A 11 -27.08 8.67 0.50
CA VAL A 11 -25.74 9.27 0.42
C VAL A 11 -25.10 8.87 -0.89
N TYR A 12 -24.59 9.84 -1.63
CA TYR A 12 -23.77 9.57 -2.81
C TYR A 12 -22.52 10.45 -2.81
N ARG A 13 -21.49 9.95 -3.49
CA ARG A 13 -20.21 10.62 -3.66
C ARG A 13 -19.95 10.89 -5.12
N LEU A 14 -19.49 12.09 -5.41
CA LEU A 14 -18.95 12.48 -6.71
C LEU A 14 -17.43 12.60 -6.59
N ASP A 15 -16.70 11.75 -7.34
CA ASP A 15 -15.25 11.77 -7.47
C ASP A 15 -14.88 12.32 -8.85
N SER A 16 -14.20 13.47 -8.88
CA SER A 16 -13.59 14.00 -10.09
C SER A 16 -12.07 13.89 -10.01
N LYS A 17 -11.46 13.33 -11.03
CA LYS A 17 -10.01 13.13 -11.11
C LYS A 17 -9.49 13.63 -12.45
N THR A 18 -8.53 14.54 -12.38
CA THR A 18 -7.86 15.08 -13.56
C THR A 18 -6.37 14.80 -13.44
N SER A 19 -5.77 14.19 -14.43
CA SER A 19 -4.34 13.86 -14.42
C SER A 19 -3.61 14.44 -15.62
N LEU A 20 -2.35 14.81 -15.39
CA LEU A 20 -1.38 15.20 -16.40
C LEU A 20 -0.13 14.34 -16.21
N ALA A 21 0.42 13.77 -17.28
CA ALA A 21 1.63 12.98 -17.23
C ALA A 21 2.57 13.33 -18.39
N ALA A 22 3.87 13.32 -18.11
CA ALA A 22 4.93 13.49 -19.07
C ALA A 22 5.90 12.30 -18.98
N PHE A 23 6.33 11.82 -20.14
CA PHE A 23 7.23 10.68 -20.28
C PHE A 23 8.44 11.10 -21.09
N TYR A 24 9.63 10.65 -20.68
CA TYR A 24 10.85 10.85 -21.45
C TYR A 24 11.67 9.56 -21.46
N ASN A 25 12.09 9.14 -22.67
CA ASN A 25 12.89 7.95 -22.87
C ASN A 25 14.11 8.29 -23.74
N PHE A 26 15.30 7.99 -23.24
CA PHE A 26 16.54 8.23 -23.97
C PHE A 26 17.66 7.30 -23.49
N LYS A 27 18.27 6.54 -24.41
CA LYS A 27 19.46 5.69 -24.18
C LYS A 27 19.45 4.90 -22.87
N GLY A 28 18.38 4.14 -22.64
CA GLY A 28 18.22 3.32 -21.42
C GLY A 28 17.65 4.08 -20.21
N LEU A 29 17.61 5.41 -20.24
CA LEU A 29 16.89 6.22 -19.25
C LEU A 29 15.41 6.28 -19.61
N SER A 30 14.55 5.99 -18.66
CA SER A 30 13.10 6.16 -18.77
C SER A 30 12.60 6.94 -17.57
N THR A 31 11.87 8.01 -17.80
CA THR A 31 11.29 8.83 -16.73
C THR A 31 9.81 9.08 -16.96
N ASN A 32 9.09 9.17 -15.85
CA ASN A 32 7.69 9.54 -15.83
C ASN A 32 7.46 10.54 -14.70
N VAL A 33 6.82 11.65 -15.01
CA VAL A 33 6.34 12.61 -14.02
C VAL A 33 4.87 12.83 -14.24
N SER A 34 4.07 12.74 -13.18
CA SER A 34 2.64 12.96 -13.27
C SER A 34 2.09 13.70 -12.07
N ALA A 35 1.02 14.43 -12.29
CA ALA A 35 0.21 15.09 -11.26
C ALA A 35 -1.25 14.65 -11.41
N LEU A 36 -1.92 14.42 -10.28
CA LEU A 36 -3.33 14.05 -10.21
C LEU A 36 -4.04 15.01 -9.27
N TYR A 37 -4.99 15.75 -9.78
CA TYR A 37 -5.95 16.51 -8.98
C TYR A 37 -7.17 15.66 -8.71
N THR A 38 -7.49 15.46 -7.44
CA THR A 38 -8.68 14.74 -6.97
C THR A 38 -9.60 15.71 -6.26
N HIS A 39 -10.88 15.70 -6.62
CA HIS A 39 -11.95 16.42 -5.95
C HIS A 39 -13.04 15.44 -5.57
N VAL A 40 -13.37 15.37 -4.27
CA VAL A 40 -14.38 14.47 -3.71
C VAL A 40 -15.45 15.30 -3.06
N SER A 41 -16.70 15.12 -3.46
CA SER A 41 -17.87 15.80 -2.88
C SER A 41 -18.90 14.77 -2.44
N ASP A 42 -19.23 14.78 -1.15
CA ASP A 42 -20.23 13.91 -0.55
C ASP A 42 -21.56 14.68 -0.42
N HIS A 43 -22.64 14.06 -0.87
CA HIS A 43 -24.00 14.57 -0.68
C HIS A 43 -24.68 13.75 0.38
N THR A 44 -24.94 14.39 1.52
CA THR A 44 -25.62 13.81 2.70
C THR A 44 -26.65 14.81 3.22
N ASN A 45 -27.47 14.41 4.18
CA ASN A 45 -28.42 15.32 4.84
C ASN A 45 -27.78 16.39 5.75
N GLY A 46 -26.46 16.44 5.82
CA GLY A 46 -25.70 17.42 6.57
C GLY A 46 -24.78 18.23 5.67
N THR A 47 -24.19 19.28 6.22
CA THR A 47 -23.16 20.07 5.51
C THR A 47 -21.88 19.24 5.44
N THR A 48 -21.48 18.83 4.24
CA THR A 48 -20.20 18.20 3.99
C THR A 48 -19.26 19.19 3.31
N LYS A 49 -17.99 19.18 3.72
CA LYS A 49 -16.97 19.98 3.03
C LYS A 49 -16.34 19.12 1.94
N PRO A 50 -16.29 19.61 0.70
CA PRO A 50 -15.59 18.88 -0.36
C PRO A 50 -14.10 18.77 -0.03
N LEU A 51 -13.51 17.64 -0.42
CA LEU A 51 -12.10 17.35 -0.26
C LEU A 51 -11.41 17.53 -1.61
N SER A 52 -10.34 18.29 -1.66
CA SER A 52 -9.55 18.48 -2.87
C SER A 52 -8.08 18.30 -2.57
N ARG A 53 -7.38 17.55 -3.42
CA ARG A 53 -5.94 17.32 -3.26
C ARG A 53 -5.24 17.16 -4.60
N LEU A 54 -4.09 17.80 -4.70
CA LEU A 54 -3.10 17.54 -5.75
C LEU A 54 -2.09 16.53 -5.22
N THR A 55 -1.91 15.45 -5.95
CA THR A 55 -0.89 14.44 -5.71
C THR A 55 0.02 14.32 -6.93
N TYR A 56 1.26 13.91 -6.71
CA TYR A 56 2.27 13.82 -7.76
C TYR A 56 3.08 12.54 -7.63
N ASN A 57 3.63 12.14 -8.76
CA ASN A 57 4.49 10.98 -8.89
C ASN A 57 5.66 11.34 -9.82
N ALA A 58 6.86 10.90 -9.45
CA ALA A 58 8.04 10.97 -10.28
C ALA A 58 8.75 9.61 -10.23
N LEU A 59 9.01 9.03 -11.38
CA LEU A 59 9.70 7.76 -11.55
C LEU A 59 10.85 7.95 -12.51
N ALA A 60 12.00 7.36 -12.19
CA ALA A 60 13.14 7.23 -13.06
C ALA A 60 13.67 5.80 -13.05
N SER A 61 14.02 5.27 -14.20
CA SER A 61 14.71 4.01 -14.33
C SER A 61 15.82 4.11 -15.37
N TYR A 62 16.91 3.39 -15.13
CA TYR A 62 18.03 3.31 -16.04
C TYR A 62 18.43 1.86 -16.27
N THR A 63 18.46 1.46 -17.54
CA THR A 63 18.82 0.10 -17.94
C THR A 63 20.18 0.10 -18.62
N LEU A 64 21.10 -0.72 -18.12
CA LEU A 64 22.43 -0.95 -18.67
C LEU A 64 22.70 -2.47 -18.72
N GLY A 65 22.71 -3.02 -19.92
CA GLY A 65 22.89 -4.46 -20.12
C GLY A 65 21.82 -5.27 -19.39
N HIS A 66 22.23 -6.10 -18.46
CA HIS A 66 21.34 -6.95 -17.66
C HIS A 66 20.77 -6.26 -16.43
N TRP A 67 21.21 -5.06 -16.11
CA TRP A 67 20.83 -4.34 -14.91
C TRP A 67 19.83 -3.23 -15.21
N THR A 68 18.83 -3.10 -14.37
CA THR A 68 17.92 -1.95 -14.34
C THR A 68 17.87 -1.41 -12.93
N MET A 69 18.24 -0.15 -12.75
CA MET A 69 18.06 0.62 -11.53
C MET A 69 16.79 1.44 -11.65
N ARG A 70 16.02 1.55 -10.58
CA ARG A 70 14.80 2.35 -10.55
C ARG A 70 14.64 3.07 -9.24
N THR A 71 13.98 4.21 -9.30
CA THR A 71 13.56 4.95 -8.12
C THR A 71 12.25 5.64 -8.42
N PHE A 72 11.39 5.78 -7.42
CA PHE A 72 10.24 6.64 -7.54
C PHE A 72 9.93 7.36 -6.24
N TYR A 73 9.27 8.49 -6.40
CA TYR A 73 8.60 9.20 -5.33
C TYR A 73 7.15 9.42 -5.74
N LYS A 74 6.21 9.11 -4.85
CA LYS A 74 4.79 9.43 -5.07
C LYS A 74 4.11 9.90 -3.80
N SER A 75 3.13 10.79 -3.97
CA SER A 75 2.16 11.11 -2.94
C SER A 75 0.81 10.46 -3.27
N VAL A 76 0.12 9.97 -2.25
CA VAL A 76 -1.19 9.34 -2.38
C VAL A 76 -2.16 10.02 -1.42
N PHE A 77 -3.35 10.29 -1.91
CA PHE A 77 -4.48 10.81 -1.14
C PHE A 77 -5.60 9.76 -1.12
N ARG A 78 -6.10 9.45 0.06
CA ARG A 78 -7.24 8.57 0.26
C ARG A 78 -8.31 9.28 1.09
N ALA A 79 -9.41 9.63 0.46
CA ALA A 79 -10.60 10.05 1.18
C ALA A 79 -11.20 8.84 1.94
N PRO A 80 -11.73 9.01 3.17
CA PRO A 80 -12.49 7.96 3.84
C PRO A 80 -13.60 7.46 2.91
N THR A 81 -13.81 6.15 2.84
CA THR A 81 -14.93 5.59 2.08
C THR A 81 -16.26 5.88 2.76
N LEU A 82 -17.38 5.77 2.05
CA LEU A 82 -18.70 5.90 2.66
C LEU A 82 -18.92 4.84 3.76
N ASN A 83 -18.33 3.65 3.61
CA ASN A 83 -18.34 2.62 4.66
C ASN A 83 -17.53 3.04 5.88
N ASP A 84 -16.33 3.62 5.70
CA ASP A 84 -15.51 4.10 6.81
C ASP A 84 -16.26 5.15 7.64
N LEU A 85 -17.08 5.97 6.97
CA LEU A 85 -17.83 7.08 7.61
C LEU A 85 -19.15 6.64 8.20
N TYR A 86 -19.90 5.74 7.53
CA TYR A 86 -21.34 5.55 7.79
C TYR A 86 -21.73 4.09 8.05
N TYR A 87 -20.79 3.12 8.02
CA TYR A 87 -21.15 1.74 8.33
C TYR A 87 -21.62 1.62 9.78
N THR A 88 -22.79 0.97 9.98
CA THR A 88 -23.43 0.81 11.29
C THR A 88 -22.47 0.19 12.30
N LEU A 89 -22.41 0.75 13.51
CA LEU A 89 -21.58 0.35 14.66
C LEU A 89 -20.06 0.58 14.52
N VAL A 90 -19.52 0.69 13.32
CA VAL A 90 -18.06 0.76 13.08
C VAL A 90 -17.63 2.09 12.47
N GLY A 91 -18.48 2.69 11.63
CA GLY A 91 -18.18 3.92 10.89
C GLY A 91 -17.96 5.13 11.80
N ASN A 92 -17.08 6.03 11.35
CA ASN A 92 -16.76 7.25 12.08
C ASN A 92 -16.78 8.47 11.14
N ARG A 93 -17.75 9.37 11.35
CA ARG A 93 -17.94 10.58 10.53
C ARG A 93 -16.84 11.64 10.70
N ASN A 94 -16.01 11.51 11.73
CA ASN A 94 -14.94 12.46 12.04
C ASN A 94 -13.60 12.07 11.42
N LEU A 95 -13.56 11.05 10.55
CA LEU A 95 -12.35 10.63 9.88
C LEU A 95 -11.79 11.72 8.98
N LYS A 96 -10.48 11.91 9.09
CA LYS A 96 -9.69 12.73 8.20
C LYS A 96 -9.21 11.91 7.02
N PRO A 97 -8.93 12.55 5.87
CA PRO A 97 -8.28 11.87 4.75
C PRO A 97 -6.86 11.41 5.11
N GLU A 98 -6.48 10.27 4.58
CA GLU A 98 -5.13 9.70 4.71
C GLU A 98 -4.22 10.26 3.61
N TYR A 99 -2.99 10.62 3.97
CA TYR A 99 -1.95 11.07 3.05
C TYR A 99 -0.71 10.20 3.19
N THR A 100 -0.24 9.66 2.07
CA THR A 100 0.98 8.86 2.02
C THR A 100 2.02 9.53 1.14
N LYS A 101 3.25 9.61 1.64
CA LYS A 101 4.46 9.92 0.85
C LYS A 101 5.29 8.65 0.80
N GLN A 102 5.54 8.18 -0.41
CA GLN A 102 6.29 6.95 -0.66
C GLN A 102 7.54 7.28 -1.46
N PHE A 103 8.66 6.78 -0.99
CA PHE A 103 9.94 6.73 -1.70
C PHE A 103 10.36 5.27 -1.87
N ASP A 104 10.91 4.96 -3.03
CA ASP A 104 11.36 3.62 -3.38
C ASP A 104 12.64 3.70 -4.21
N ILE A 105 13.56 2.78 -3.95
CA ILE A 105 14.76 2.56 -4.77
C ILE A 105 14.97 1.06 -4.94
N GLY A 106 15.15 0.63 -6.18
CA GLY A 106 15.27 -0.78 -6.50
C GLY A 106 16.26 -1.05 -7.60
N ALA A 107 16.68 -2.31 -7.64
CA ALA A 107 17.52 -2.86 -8.69
C ALA A 107 16.96 -4.17 -9.19
N ALA A 108 17.07 -4.40 -10.50
CA ALA A 108 16.72 -5.66 -11.13
C ALA A 108 17.88 -6.15 -12.00
N PHE A 109 18.16 -7.43 -11.92
CA PHE A 109 19.08 -8.15 -12.80
C PHE A 109 18.29 -9.16 -13.61
N ARG A 110 18.46 -9.15 -14.94
CA ARG A 110 17.82 -10.11 -15.85
C ARG A 110 18.84 -10.83 -16.70
N SER A 111 18.69 -12.14 -16.72
CA SER A 111 19.45 -13.02 -17.62
C SER A 111 18.53 -14.07 -18.24
N GLN A 112 19.10 -14.95 -19.05
CA GLN A 112 18.36 -16.04 -19.67
C GLN A 112 17.76 -17.02 -18.64
N TYR A 113 18.41 -17.20 -17.49
CA TYR A 113 18.07 -18.23 -16.51
C TYR A 113 17.54 -17.69 -15.20
N ILE A 114 17.87 -16.45 -14.87
CA ILE A 114 17.55 -15.88 -13.57
C ILE A 114 17.17 -14.39 -13.71
N ASP A 115 16.08 -14.01 -13.05
CA ASP A 115 15.67 -12.66 -12.82
C ASP A 115 15.63 -12.41 -11.32
N VAL A 116 16.35 -11.39 -10.86
CA VAL A 116 16.37 -10.96 -9.46
C VAL A 116 15.94 -9.51 -9.39
N GLN A 117 15.06 -9.20 -8.46
CA GLN A 117 14.61 -7.85 -8.19
C GLN A 117 14.66 -7.61 -6.68
N ALA A 118 15.18 -6.47 -6.27
CA ALA A 118 15.19 -6.03 -4.88
C ALA A 118 14.79 -4.55 -4.82
N ASP A 119 13.87 -4.22 -3.93
CA ASP A 119 13.36 -2.88 -3.72
C ASP A 119 13.38 -2.55 -2.24
N TRP A 120 13.92 -1.39 -1.91
CA TRP A 120 13.78 -0.79 -0.59
C TRP A 120 12.78 0.35 -0.68
N TYR A 121 11.85 0.41 0.28
CA TYR A 121 10.81 1.43 0.32
C TYR A 121 10.71 2.11 1.68
N TYR A 122 10.26 3.35 1.64
CA TYR A 122 9.94 4.16 2.81
C TYR A 122 8.60 4.87 2.60
N ASN A 123 7.63 4.56 3.47
CA ASN A 123 6.29 5.14 3.45
C ASN A 123 6.08 5.96 4.73
N HIS A 124 5.73 7.23 4.56
CA HIS A 124 5.25 8.10 5.62
C HIS A 124 3.75 8.32 5.41
N VAL A 125 2.93 7.90 6.38
CA VAL A 125 1.47 7.97 6.30
C VAL A 125 0.96 8.87 7.40
N GLU A 126 0.24 9.92 6.99
CA GLU A 126 -0.44 10.86 7.87
C GLU A 126 -1.92 10.49 7.96
N ASP A 127 -2.50 10.54 9.15
CA ASP A 127 -3.91 10.25 9.44
C ASP A 127 -4.37 8.88 8.87
N ARG A 128 -3.54 7.83 9.03
CA ARG A 128 -3.84 6.47 8.52
C ARG A 128 -5.17 5.97 9.03
N ILE A 129 -6.06 5.59 8.12
CA ILE A 129 -7.39 5.07 8.45
C ILE A 129 -7.27 3.58 8.75
N VAL A 130 -7.67 3.18 9.97
CA VAL A 130 -7.64 1.81 10.46
C VAL A 130 -8.94 1.46 11.18
N CYS A 131 -9.27 0.17 11.20
CA CYS A 131 -10.36 -0.37 11.99
C CYS A 131 -9.79 -1.14 13.18
N LEU A 132 -10.03 -0.67 14.38
CA LEU A 132 -9.51 -1.27 15.61
C LEU A 132 -10.60 -1.42 16.68
N PRO A 133 -10.44 -2.38 17.61
CA PRO A 133 -11.30 -2.45 18.77
C PRO A 133 -11.09 -1.24 19.68
N LEU A 134 -12.17 -0.69 20.19
CA LEU A 134 -12.11 0.36 21.22
C LEU A 134 -11.53 -0.22 22.51
N LYS A 135 -10.59 0.52 23.12
CA LYS A 135 -9.97 0.12 24.39
C LYS A 135 -11.04 -0.12 25.46
N GLY A 136 -11.04 -1.32 26.03
CA GLY A 136 -12.02 -1.71 27.05
C GLY A 136 -13.41 -2.10 26.52
N SER A 137 -13.57 -2.29 25.21
CA SER A 137 -14.83 -2.69 24.58
C SER A 137 -14.58 -3.75 23.50
N TYR A 138 -15.60 -4.58 23.24
CA TYR A 138 -15.60 -5.48 22.08
C TYR A 138 -16.06 -4.80 20.78
N GLN A 139 -16.34 -3.50 20.83
CA GLN A 139 -16.77 -2.73 19.65
C GLN A 139 -15.58 -2.29 18.82
N TRP A 140 -15.70 -2.46 17.51
CA TRP A 140 -14.73 -1.98 16.52
C TRP A 140 -15.14 -0.59 16.04
N THR A 141 -14.16 0.22 15.71
CA THR A 141 -14.41 1.54 15.13
C THR A 141 -13.35 1.92 14.14
N MET A 142 -13.74 2.73 13.17
CA MET A 142 -12.79 3.38 12.24
C MET A 142 -12.17 4.59 12.94
N LEU A 143 -10.86 4.69 12.88
CA LEU A 143 -10.12 5.82 13.44
C LEU A 143 -8.90 6.18 12.59
N ASN A 144 -8.36 7.37 12.81
CA ASN A 144 -7.09 7.78 12.23
C ASN A 144 -5.96 7.53 13.25
N TYR A 145 -4.92 6.80 12.84
CA TYR A 145 -3.60 6.98 13.44
C TYR A 145 -3.00 8.28 12.90
N GLY A 146 -2.39 9.10 13.77
CA GLY A 146 -1.80 10.38 13.35
C GLY A 146 -0.70 10.17 12.32
N TYR A 147 0.43 9.59 12.74
CA TYR A 147 1.56 9.29 11.84
C TYR A 147 1.97 7.83 11.96
N THR A 148 2.19 7.20 10.82
CA THR A 148 2.85 5.89 10.77
C THR A 148 3.99 5.91 9.78
N ARG A 149 5.04 5.13 10.08
CA ARG A 149 6.18 4.90 9.22
C ARG A 149 6.27 3.43 8.89
N CYS A 150 6.20 3.11 7.61
CA CYS A 150 6.44 1.76 7.12
C CYS A 150 7.66 1.78 6.19
N MET A 151 8.69 1.03 6.54
CA MET A 151 9.87 0.84 5.67
C MET A 151 10.17 -0.64 5.56
N GLY A 152 10.73 -1.04 4.42
CA GLY A 152 10.99 -2.45 4.20
C GLY A 152 11.82 -2.72 2.96
N VAL A 153 11.99 -4.01 2.72
CA VAL A 153 12.69 -4.55 1.55
C VAL A 153 11.86 -5.68 0.98
N ASP A 154 11.62 -5.63 -0.31
CA ASP A 154 11.02 -6.69 -1.09
C ASP A 154 12.07 -7.31 -2.01
N VAL A 155 12.15 -8.64 -2.04
CA VAL A 155 13.02 -9.38 -2.93
C VAL A 155 12.22 -10.41 -3.70
N THR A 156 12.43 -10.46 -5.02
CA THR A 156 11.85 -11.49 -5.89
C THR A 156 12.95 -12.14 -6.71
N VAL A 157 12.97 -13.47 -6.73
CA VAL A 157 13.88 -14.27 -7.56
C VAL A 157 13.06 -15.21 -8.41
N ASN A 158 13.22 -15.13 -9.72
CA ASN A 158 12.71 -16.09 -10.68
C ASN A 158 13.90 -16.81 -11.32
N ALA A 159 13.96 -18.13 -11.19
CA ALA A 159 14.96 -18.96 -11.85
C ALA A 159 14.27 -19.99 -12.74
N ARG A 160 14.78 -20.16 -13.95
CA ARG A 160 14.25 -21.13 -14.93
C ARG A 160 15.41 -21.86 -15.59
N TYR A 161 15.37 -23.17 -15.50
CA TYR A 161 16.36 -24.01 -16.16
C TYR A 161 15.73 -25.30 -16.66
N LYS A 162 15.74 -25.50 -18.01
CA LYS A 162 15.08 -26.63 -18.67
C LYS A 162 13.62 -26.76 -18.24
N ALA A 163 13.26 -27.87 -17.63
CA ALA A 163 11.92 -28.20 -17.15
C ALA A 163 11.57 -27.58 -15.77
N ASN A 164 12.52 -26.89 -15.13
CA ASN A 164 12.36 -26.43 -13.76
C ASN A 164 12.15 -24.91 -13.71
N ALA A 165 11.23 -24.48 -12.88
CA ALA A 165 11.03 -23.07 -12.54
C ALA A 165 10.92 -22.90 -11.02
N LEU A 166 11.58 -21.88 -10.48
CA LEU A 166 11.56 -21.51 -9.07
C LEU A 166 11.24 -20.03 -8.94
N LEU A 167 10.18 -19.70 -8.19
CA LEU A 167 9.85 -18.37 -7.76
C LEU A 167 10.05 -18.28 -6.25
N LEU A 168 10.86 -17.32 -5.82
CA LEU A 168 11.01 -16.94 -4.41
C LEU A 168 10.60 -15.48 -4.26
N THR A 169 9.78 -15.19 -3.27
CA THR A 169 9.49 -13.82 -2.84
C THR A 169 9.72 -13.68 -1.35
N GLY A 170 10.31 -12.60 -0.93
CA GLY A 170 10.54 -12.29 0.47
C GLY A 170 10.27 -10.82 0.73
N THR A 171 9.55 -10.54 1.81
CA THR A 171 9.28 -9.18 2.30
C THR A 171 9.75 -9.06 3.73
N PHE A 172 10.51 -8.03 4.00
CA PHE A 172 10.75 -7.52 5.34
C PHE A 172 10.11 -6.14 5.47
N GLN A 173 9.33 -5.91 6.55
CA GLN A 173 8.75 -4.59 6.81
C GLN A 173 8.80 -4.21 8.29
N ASP A 174 9.06 -2.93 8.55
CA ASP A 174 9.01 -2.31 9.87
C ASP A 174 7.95 -1.20 9.84
N ASP A 175 6.76 -1.51 10.34
CA ASP A 175 5.59 -0.61 10.33
C ASP A 175 5.34 -0.13 11.77
N ARG A 176 5.52 1.18 12.02
CA ARG A 176 5.55 1.78 13.36
C ARG A 176 4.61 2.96 13.50
N ASN A 177 3.98 3.05 14.67
CA ASN A 177 3.30 4.26 15.12
C ASN A 177 4.33 5.35 15.45
N ARG A 178 4.17 6.53 14.86
CA ARG A 178 5.04 7.71 15.05
C ARG A 178 4.24 8.95 15.41
N THR A 179 3.04 8.79 15.95
CA THR A 179 2.09 9.87 16.18
C THR A 179 2.60 10.87 17.21
N ASN A 180 2.90 10.42 18.40
CA ASN A 180 3.28 11.32 19.50
C ASN A 180 4.40 10.70 20.34
N PRO A 181 5.62 11.29 20.35
CA PRO A 181 6.75 10.78 21.11
C PRO A 181 6.55 10.70 22.63
N LYS A 182 5.53 11.36 23.17
CA LYS A 182 5.22 11.38 24.60
C LYS A 182 4.19 10.31 25.02
N GLU A 183 3.62 9.59 24.07
CA GLU A 183 2.66 8.52 24.33
C GLU A 183 3.36 7.17 24.42
N ASP A 184 2.87 6.29 25.29
CA ASP A 184 3.41 4.92 25.47
C ASP A 184 3.38 4.10 24.17
N ALA A 185 2.36 4.32 23.33
CA ALA A 185 2.20 3.67 22.04
C ALA A 185 3.15 4.21 20.93
N TYR A 186 4.03 5.18 21.25
CA TYR A 186 5.02 5.66 20.30
C TYR A 186 6.04 4.58 19.97
N ASN A 187 6.28 4.35 18.69
CA ASN A 187 7.18 3.32 18.18
C ASN A 187 6.67 1.88 18.30
N ASP A 188 5.42 1.67 18.72
CA ASP A 188 4.81 0.36 18.69
C ASP A 188 4.58 -0.11 17.25
N TYR A 189 4.55 -1.44 17.07
CA TYR A 189 4.20 -2.04 15.80
C TYR A 189 2.73 -1.80 15.47
N ILE A 190 2.46 -1.52 14.20
CA ILE A 190 1.07 -1.46 13.74
C ILE A 190 0.45 -2.86 13.80
N ALA A 191 -0.77 -2.93 14.36
CA ALA A 191 -1.51 -4.19 14.47
C ALA A 191 -1.70 -4.84 13.09
N TYR A 192 -1.72 -6.18 13.07
CA TYR A 192 -1.90 -7.01 11.88
C TYR A 192 -0.84 -6.90 10.79
N SER A 193 0.27 -6.21 11.03
CA SER A 193 1.39 -6.03 10.09
C SER A 193 2.52 -7.02 10.43
N PRO A 194 2.70 -8.12 9.67
CA PRO A 194 3.77 -9.07 9.92
C PRO A 194 5.11 -8.47 9.52
N LYS A 195 6.19 -8.79 10.27
CA LYS A 195 7.54 -8.33 9.92
C LYS A 195 8.13 -9.03 8.72
N TRP A 196 7.89 -10.31 8.63
CA TRP A 196 8.45 -11.16 7.59
C TRP A 196 7.35 -11.91 6.87
N SER A 197 7.46 -12.00 5.57
CA SER A 197 6.72 -12.96 4.76
C SER A 197 7.64 -13.53 3.69
N PHE A 198 7.43 -14.79 3.38
CA PHE A 198 8.20 -15.50 2.38
C PHE A 198 7.30 -16.46 1.62
N THR A 199 7.49 -16.53 0.30
CA THR A 199 6.81 -17.50 -0.55
C THR A 199 7.82 -18.17 -1.45
N ALA A 200 7.73 -19.48 -1.58
CA ALA A 200 8.48 -20.28 -2.52
C ALA A 200 7.52 -21.10 -3.38
N VAL A 201 7.69 -21.06 -4.69
CA VAL A 201 6.94 -21.87 -5.64
C VAL A 201 7.95 -22.56 -6.55
N TYR A 202 7.96 -23.88 -6.51
CA TYR A 202 8.71 -24.68 -7.45
C TYR A 202 7.75 -25.35 -8.43
N SER A 203 8.10 -25.35 -9.71
CA SER A 203 7.33 -26.00 -10.77
C SER A 203 8.26 -26.84 -11.65
N LEU A 204 7.80 -28.04 -11.97
CA LEU A 204 8.42 -28.96 -12.90
C LEU A 204 7.48 -29.23 -14.06
N ASP A 205 7.97 -29.02 -15.28
CA ASP A 205 7.25 -29.35 -16.52
C ASP A 205 8.07 -30.34 -17.34
N TYR A 206 7.69 -31.61 -17.30
CA TYR A 206 8.46 -32.69 -17.91
C TYR A 206 7.56 -33.70 -18.65
N LYS A 207 7.82 -33.89 -19.93
CA LYS A 207 7.13 -34.86 -20.81
C LYS A 207 5.60 -34.84 -20.72
N GLY A 208 5.00 -33.64 -20.69
CA GLY A 208 3.55 -33.45 -20.60
C GLY A 208 2.97 -33.53 -19.19
N TRP A 209 3.82 -33.73 -18.17
CA TRP A 209 3.43 -33.66 -16.76
C TRP A 209 3.87 -32.32 -16.19
N THR A 210 2.95 -31.65 -15.50
CA THR A 210 3.25 -30.42 -14.73
C THR A 210 2.99 -30.70 -13.26
N ALA A 211 3.99 -30.48 -12.42
CA ALA A 211 3.89 -30.56 -10.96
C ALA A 211 4.30 -29.22 -10.35
N SER A 212 3.61 -28.78 -9.30
CA SER A 212 3.93 -27.55 -8.59
C SER A 212 3.84 -27.79 -7.08
N LEU A 213 4.83 -27.23 -6.35
CA LEU A 213 4.84 -27.16 -4.91
C LEU A 213 4.97 -25.71 -4.48
N SER A 214 4.06 -25.25 -3.61
CA SER A 214 4.10 -23.93 -3.04
C SER A 214 4.20 -23.97 -1.52
N HIS A 215 5.01 -23.10 -0.97
CA HIS A 215 5.13 -22.87 0.47
C HIS A 215 5.04 -21.38 0.77
N MET A 216 4.27 -21.01 1.80
CA MET A 216 4.13 -19.65 2.27
C MET A 216 4.35 -19.59 3.77
N PHE A 217 5.21 -18.68 4.20
CA PHE A 217 5.46 -18.35 5.59
C PHE A 217 5.07 -16.88 5.84
N VAL A 218 4.37 -16.64 6.93
CA VAL A 218 4.03 -15.30 7.43
C VAL A 218 4.35 -15.28 8.92
N ASP A 219 5.14 -14.29 9.33
CA ASP A 219 5.54 -14.09 10.72
C ASP A 219 4.32 -13.72 11.61
N LYS A 220 4.53 -13.77 12.91
CA LYS A 220 3.53 -13.35 13.90
C LYS A 220 3.05 -11.92 13.64
N ARG A 221 1.78 -11.70 13.92
CA ARG A 221 1.13 -10.39 13.87
C ARG A 221 0.73 -9.97 15.28
N TYR A 222 0.92 -8.70 15.58
CA TYR A 222 0.41 -8.15 16.82
C TYR A 222 -1.10 -7.94 16.70
N TRP A 223 -1.84 -8.29 17.75
CA TRP A 223 -3.30 -8.17 17.77
C TRP A 223 -3.75 -6.75 18.11
N THR A 224 -3.02 -6.08 19.04
CA THR A 224 -3.23 -4.69 19.48
C THR A 224 -1.88 -4.02 19.67
N ALA A 225 -1.82 -2.74 19.41
CA ALA A 225 -0.73 -1.87 19.81
C ALA A 225 -1.01 -1.33 21.23
#